data_68b2d43419a025e6f8491b38a53579e1
#
_entry.id   68b2d43419a025e6f8491b38a53579e1
#
_cell.length_a   1.000
_cell.length_b   1.000
_cell.length_c   1.000
_cell.angle_alpha   90.00
_cell.angle_beta   90.00
_cell.angle_gamma   90.00
#
_symmetry.space_group_name_H-M   'P 1'
#
loop_
_entity.id
_entity.type
_entity.pdbx_description
1 polymer ?
#
loop_
_entity_poly.entity_id
_entity_poly.type
_entity_poly.pdbx_seq_one_letter_code
_entity_poly.pdbx_strand_id
1 'polypeptide(L)'
;MNKTTVGWREWASLPELGIKAIKMKVDTGARTSALHAFEVASFQRDGREWIRFSIHPFQDSDQSRECEAPVLDRRVVTDSGGHREERPVIKTLLALGGRRWPVEITLTDRDTMKFRMLLGRTAMDQLVVHPQASFLLGGNEHQP
;
A
#
# COMPACT_ATOMS: atom_id res chain seq x y z
N MET A 1 18.08 17.12 6.10
CA MET A 1 17.31 16.52 5.02
C MET A 1 15.86 16.97 5.09
N ASN A 2 15.32 17.43 3.98
CA ASN A 2 13.95 17.97 3.98
C ASN A 2 12.94 16.84 3.94
N LYS A 3 11.95 16.91 4.83
CA LYS A 3 10.84 15.99 4.81
C LYS A 3 9.73 16.54 3.92
N THR A 4 8.92 15.64 3.38
CA THR A 4 7.77 16.00 2.55
C THR A 4 6.53 16.06 3.44
N THR A 5 5.78 17.14 3.36
CA THR A 5 4.52 17.28 4.09
C THR A 5 3.40 16.64 3.29
N VAL A 6 2.63 15.77 3.93
CA VAL A 6 1.48 15.08 3.34
C VAL A 6 0.24 15.33 4.19
N GLY A 7 -0.93 15.16 3.56
CA GLY A 7 -2.20 15.18 4.26
C GLY A 7 -2.54 13.80 4.83
N TRP A 8 -3.78 13.67 5.33
CA TRP A 8 -4.24 12.38 5.84
C TRP A 8 -4.54 11.38 4.73
N ARG A 9 -4.63 11.85 3.50
CA ARG A 9 -4.76 11.02 2.30
C ARG A 9 -4.00 11.66 1.15
N GLU A 10 -3.42 10.80 0.31
CA GLU A 10 -2.63 11.24 -0.83
C GLU A 10 -2.74 10.23 -1.96
N TRP A 11 -2.45 10.66 -3.17
CA TRP A 11 -2.23 9.77 -4.29
C TRP A 11 -0.77 9.33 -4.32
N ALA A 12 -0.56 8.04 -4.55
CA ALA A 12 0.78 7.45 -4.61
C ALA A 12 0.87 6.50 -5.79
N SER A 13 2.09 6.05 -6.07
CA SER A 13 2.36 5.04 -7.09
C SER A 13 3.16 3.92 -6.48
N LEU A 14 2.97 2.71 -7.00
CA LEU A 14 3.77 1.54 -6.67
C LEU A 14 4.35 1.03 -8.00
N PRO A 15 5.44 1.65 -8.46
CA PRO A 15 5.90 1.43 -9.84
C PRO A 15 6.34 0.01 -10.13
N GLU A 16 6.91 -0.70 -9.15
CA GLU A 16 7.34 -2.08 -9.37
C GLU A 16 6.16 -3.04 -9.51
N LEU A 17 4.99 -2.65 -9.04
CA LEU A 17 3.76 -3.42 -9.20
C LEU A 17 2.96 -2.95 -10.41
N GLY A 18 3.45 -1.94 -11.12
CA GLY A 18 2.74 -1.38 -12.26
C GLY A 18 1.53 -0.55 -11.89
N ILE A 19 1.43 -0.11 -10.65
CA ILE A 19 0.32 0.72 -10.17
C ILE A 19 0.71 2.18 -10.33
N LYS A 20 0.09 2.87 -11.27
CA LYS A 20 0.41 4.26 -11.58
C LYS A 20 -0.18 5.23 -10.57
N ALA A 21 -1.35 4.91 -10.03
CA ALA A 21 -1.99 5.78 -9.05
C ALA A 21 -2.90 4.96 -8.14
N ILE A 22 -2.77 5.19 -6.84
CA ILE A 22 -3.64 4.58 -5.85
C ILE A 22 -3.89 5.60 -4.74
N LYS A 23 -5.14 5.73 -4.33
CA LYS A 23 -5.49 6.63 -3.23
C LYS A 23 -5.17 5.95 -1.91
N MET A 24 -4.37 6.61 -1.11
CA MET A 24 -3.76 6.05 0.07
C MET A 24 -4.15 6.86 1.29
N LYS A 25 -4.56 6.19 2.36
CA LYS A 25 -4.76 6.82 3.66
C LYS A 25 -3.44 6.79 4.42
N VAL A 26 -3.03 7.94 4.94
CA VAL A 26 -1.84 8.06 5.78
C VAL A 26 -2.28 7.77 7.20
N ASP A 27 -1.98 6.58 7.69
CA ASP A 27 -2.51 6.06 8.93
C ASP A 27 -1.42 5.98 9.99
N THR A 28 -1.31 7.04 10.81
CA THR A 28 -0.30 7.08 11.87
C THR A 28 -0.59 6.09 13.00
N GLY A 29 -1.81 5.56 13.06
CA GLY A 29 -2.18 4.53 14.03
C GLY A 29 -1.76 3.13 13.63
N ALA A 30 -1.40 2.91 12.35
CA ALA A 30 -0.94 1.62 11.88
C ALA A 30 0.58 1.58 11.86
N ARG A 31 1.15 0.47 12.31
CA ARG A 31 2.60 0.30 12.26
C ARG A 31 3.09 0.04 10.84
N THR A 32 2.43 -0.88 10.14
CA THR A 32 2.86 -1.35 8.82
C THR A 32 1.81 -1.00 7.78
N SER A 33 2.25 -0.70 6.58
CA SER A 33 1.37 -0.41 5.47
C SER A 33 0.57 -1.66 5.06
N ALA A 34 -0.60 -1.46 4.48
CA ALA A 34 -1.47 -2.53 4.04
C ALA A 34 -2.04 -2.21 2.66
N LEU A 35 -2.17 -3.23 1.84
CA LEU A 35 -2.73 -3.12 0.50
C LEU A 35 -3.85 -4.15 0.38
N HIS A 36 -5.04 -3.70 -0.03
CA HIS A 36 -6.12 -4.63 -0.33
C HIS A 36 -5.76 -5.44 -1.57
N ALA A 37 -5.76 -6.76 -1.44
CA ALA A 37 -5.43 -7.68 -2.50
C ALA A 37 -6.36 -8.88 -2.45
N PHE A 38 -6.69 -9.44 -3.60
CA PHE A 38 -7.56 -10.61 -3.71
C PHE A 38 -6.97 -11.59 -4.71
N GLU A 39 -7.50 -12.81 -4.75
CA GLU A 39 -6.98 -13.88 -5.60
C GLU A 39 -5.47 -14.09 -5.37
N VAL A 40 -5.10 -14.18 -4.10
CA VAL A 40 -3.71 -14.26 -3.67
C VAL A 40 -3.23 -15.69 -3.78
N ALA A 41 -2.12 -15.92 -4.50
CA ALA A 41 -1.55 -17.24 -4.69
C ALA A 41 -0.03 -17.20 -4.62
N SER A 42 0.55 -18.12 -3.85
CA SER A 42 2.00 -18.29 -3.75
C SER A 42 2.51 -19.19 -4.85
N PHE A 43 3.72 -18.92 -5.33
CA PHE A 43 4.41 -19.76 -6.27
C PHE A 43 5.92 -19.62 -6.08
N GLN A 44 6.69 -20.51 -6.70
CA GLN A 44 8.15 -20.49 -6.62
C GLN A 44 8.73 -19.94 -7.91
N ARG A 45 9.73 -19.08 -7.77
CA ARG A 45 10.50 -18.57 -8.89
C ARG A 45 11.96 -18.49 -8.45
N ASP A 46 12.83 -19.22 -9.16
CA ASP A 46 14.27 -19.26 -8.89
C ASP A 46 14.58 -19.61 -7.43
N GLY A 47 13.83 -20.60 -6.90
CA GLY A 47 14.04 -21.08 -5.53
C GLY A 47 13.54 -20.15 -4.44
N ARG A 48 12.80 -19.12 -4.79
CA ARG A 48 12.29 -18.12 -3.86
C ARG A 48 10.77 -18.08 -3.93
N GLU A 49 10.12 -17.84 -2.79
CA GLU A 49 8.67 -17.69 -2.74
C GLU A 49 8.28 -16.32 -3.32
N TRP A 50 7.35 -16.36 -4.27
CA TRP A 50 6.70 -15.20 -4.85
C TRP A 50 5.21 -15.28 -4.58
N ILE A 51 4.54 -14.18 -4.72
CA ILE A 51 3.10 -14.10 -4.57
C ILE A 51 2.50 -13.35 -5.75
N ARG A 52 1.41 -13.92 -6.29
CA ARG A 52 0.60 -13.29 -7.32
C ARG A 52 -0.70 -12.85 -6.67
N PHE A 53 -1.14 -11.66 -6.99
CA PHE A 53 -2.35 -11.11 -6.40
C PHE A 53 -2.96 -10.09 -7.34
N SER A 54 -4.25 -9.83 -7.14
CA SER A 54 -4.98 -8.81 -7.89
C SER A 54 -5.38 -7.67 -6.95
N ILE A 55 -5.45 -6.48 -7.49
CA ILE A 55 -5.86 -5.29 -6.75
C ILE A 55 -6.90 -4.51 -7.55
N HIS A 56 -7.67 -3.69 -6.83
CA HIS A 56 -8.52 -2.66 -7.43
C HIS A 56 -7.90 -1.31 -7.07
N PRO A 57 -7.14 -0.67 -7.99
CA PRO A 57 -6.43 0.57 -7.63
C PRO A 57 -7.36 1.76 -7.41
N PHE A 58 -8.59 1.73 -7.94
CA PHE A 58 -9.54 2.84 -7.81
C PHE A 58 -10.76 2.40 -7.01
N GLN A 59 -11.22 3.27 -6.07
CA GLN A 59 -12.28 2.93 -5.11
C GLN A 59 -13.62 2.66 -5.77
N ASP A 60 -13.97 3.42 -6.80
CA ASP A 60 -15.30 3.37 -7.41
C ASP A 60 -15.28 2.62 -8.74
N SER A 61 -14.32 1.72 -8.92
CA SER A 61 -14.15 0.97 -10.16
C SER A 61 -13.87 -0.49 -9.83
N ASP A 62 -14.38 -1.39 -10.65
CA ASP A 62 -14.05 -2.80 -10.60
C ASP A 62 -12.85 -3.15 -11.48
N GLN A 63 -12.19 -2.14 -12.03
CA GLN A 63 -10.95 -2.35 -12.76
C GLN A 63 -9.92 -3.01 -11.87
N SER A 64 -9.35 -4.12 -12.34
CA SER A 64 -8.38 -4.88 -11.57
C SER A 64 -7.03 -4.91 -12.27
N ARG A 65 -5.98 -5.15 -11.49
CA ARG A 65 -4.63 -5.32 -12.00
C ARG A 65 -3.97 -6.49 -11.27
N GLU A 66 -3.38 -7.39 -12.05
CA GLU A 66 -2.62 -8.50 -11.48
C GLU A 66 -1.18 -8.06 -11.24
N CYS A 67 -0.67 -8.41 -10.07
CA CYS A 67 0.67 -8.05 -9.61
C CYS A 67 1.41 -9.29 -9.14
N GLU A 68 2.74 -9.22 -9.17
CA GLU A 68 3.62 -10.25 -8.62
C GLU A 68 4.74 -9.60 -7.84
N ALA A 69 5.13 -10.22 -6.74
CA ALA A 69 6.24 -9.73 -5.94
C ALA A 69 6.86 -10.86 -5.14
N PRO A 70 8.17 -10.78 -4.83
CA PRO A 70 8.78 -11.71 -3.88
C PRO A 70 8.16 -11.52 -2.49
N VAL A 71 7.96 -12.63 -1.79
CA VAL A 71 7.50 -12.59 -0.40
C VAL A 71 8.70 -12.32 0.49
N LEU A 72 8.62 -11.24 1.26
CA LEU A 72 9.67 -10.91 2.23
C LEU A 72 9.49 -11.69 3.51
N ASP A 73 8.23 -11.81 3.98
CA ASP A 73 7.93 -12.35 5.29
C ASP A 73 6.44 -12.68 5.35
N ARG A 74 6.05 -13.36 6.43
CA ARG A 74 4.65 -13.57 6.77
C ARG A 74 4.48 -13.16 8.22
N ARG A 75 3.49 -12.32 8.50
CA ARG A 75 3.29 -11.75 9.83
C ARG A 75 1.85 -11.90 10.25
N VAL A 76 1.66 -12.10 11.55
CA VAL A 76 0.33 -12.05 12.16
C VAL A 76 0.02 -10.60 12.49
N VAL A 77 -1.08 -10.09 11.96
CA VAL A 77 -1.55 -8.72 12.18
C VAL A 77 -2.87 -8.81 12.94
N THR A 78 -2.99 -8.01 14.00
CA THR A 78 -4.22 -7.90 14.77
C THR A 78 -4.92 -6.61 14.39
N ASP A 79 -6.19 -6.69 13.97
CA ASP A 79 -6.95 -5.50 13.63
C ASP A 79 -7.54 -4.86 14.88
N SER A 80 -8.23 -3.74 14.71
CA SER A 80 -8.83 -2.99 15.81
C SER A 80 -9.93 -3.75 16.53
N GLY A 81 -10.54 -4.75 15.87
CA GLY A 81 -11.55 -5.62 16.47
C GLY A 81 -10.98 -6.84 17.19
N GLY A 82 -9.66 -6.96 17.26
CA GLY A 82 -9.00 -8.08 17.92
C GLY A 82 -8.82 -9.31 17.04
N HIS A 83 -9.20 -9.26 15.77
CA HIS A 83 -9.02 -10.38 14.85
C HIS A 83 -7.57 -10.49 14.42
N ARG A 84 -7.06 -11.72 14.40
CA ARG A 84 -5.69 -12.02 14.02
C ARG A 84 -5.69 -12.70 12.66
N GLU A 85 -4.79 -12.27 11.77
CA GLU A 85 -4.68 -12.77 10.41
C GLU A 85 -3.21 -12.86 10.05
N GLU A 86 -2.79 -14.00 9.50
CA GLU A 86 -1.47 -14.09 8.92
C GLU A 86 -1.50 -13.47 7.52
N ARG A 87 -0.59 -12.55 7.28
CA ARG A 87 -0.51 -11.83 6.01
C ARG A 87 0.85 -11.97 5.38
N PRO A 88 0.93 -12.18 4.07
CA PRO A 88 2.20 -12.05 3.38
C PRO A 88 2.66 -10.59 3.38
N VAL A 89 3.96 -10.40 3.46
CA VAL A 89 4.60 -9.08 3.42
C VAL A 89 5.46 -9.03 2.17
N ILE A 90 5.28 -7.98 1.39
CA ILE A 90 6.14 -7.68 0.24
C ILE A 90 6.90 -6.40 0.51
N LYS A 91 8.03 -6.23 -0.17
CA LYS A 91 8.79 -5.00 -0.15
C LYS A 91 8.79 -4.44 -1.56
N THR A 92 8.35 -3.19 -1.71
CA THR A 92 8.22 -2.59 -3.03
C THR A 92 8.47 -1.10 -2.93
N LEU A 93 8.78 -0.46 -4.06
CA LEU A 93 8.99 0.98 -4.10
C LEU A 93 7.65 1.72 -3.98
N LEU A 94 7.63 2.70 -3.10
CA LEU A 94 6.56 3.69 -3.03
C LEU A 94 7.05 4.97 -3.68
N ALA A 95 6.28 5.52 -4.61
CA ALA A 95 6.57 6.82 -5.20
C ALA A 95 5.53 7.83 -4.72
N LEU A 96 6.01 8.93 -4.14
CA LEU A 96 5.15 9.92 -3.52
C LEU A 96 5.85 11.28 -3.58
N GLY A 97 5.20 12.24 -4.23
CA GLY A 97 5.70 13.60 -4.27
C GLY A 97 7.09 13.76 -4.87
N GLY A 98 7.40 12.99 -5.91
CA GLY A 98 8.71 13.04 -6.56
C GLY A 98 9.80 12.27 -5.84
N ARG A 99 9.48 11.60 -4.74
CA ARG A 99 10.42 10.75 -4.00
C ARG A 99 10.05 9.30 -4.18
N ARG A 100 11.03 8.42 -4.06
CA ARG A 100 10.84 6.96 -4.11
C ARG A 100 11.65 6.32 -3.00
N TRP A 101 11.03 5.40 -2.27
CA TRP A 101 11.75 4.60 -1.28
C TRP A 101 11.05 3.26 -1.09
N PRO A 102 11.81 2.23 -0.69
CA PRO A 102 11.20 0.91 -0.46
C PRO A 102 10.38 0.92 0.82
N VAL A 103 9.23 0.24 0.77
CA VAL A 103 8.34 0.10 1.91
C VAL A 103 7.91 -1.36 2.03
N GLU A 104 7.61 -1.77 3.26
CA GLU A 104 7.04 -3.08 3.53
C GLU A 104 5.53 -2.93 3.59
N ILE A 105 4.83 -3.78 2.85
CA ILE A 105 3.38 -3.72 2.75
C ILE A 105 2.82 -5.11 3.02
N THR A 106 1.84 -5.22 3.92
CA THR A 106 1.09 -6.46 4.11
C THR A 106 -0.04 -6.51 3.11
N LEU A 107 -0.32 -7.70 2.60
CA LEU A 107 -1.47 -7.93 1.71
C LEU A 107 -2.62 -8.48 2.53
N THR A 108 -3.80 -7.95 2.34
CA THR A 108 -5.00 -8.38 3.05
C THR A 108 -6.21 -8.30 2.14
N ASP A 109 -7.04 -9.35 2.17
CA ASP A 109 -8.29 -9.36 1.42
C ASP A 109 -9.41 -8.78 2.28
N ARG A 110 -9.53 -7.45 2.23
CA ARG A 110 -10.57 -6.72 2.95
C ARG A 110 -11.27 -5.79 1.98
N ASP A 111 -12.24 -6.33 1.27
CA ASP A 111 -12.99 -5.59 0.25
C ASP A 111 -13.85 -4.48 0.83
N THR A 112 -13.99 -4.44 2.16
CA THR A 112 -14.64 -3.32 2.86
C THR A 112 -13.71 -2.15 3.12
N MET A 113 -12.43 -2.24 2.75
CA MET A 113 -11.51 -1.11 2.90
C MET A 113 -11.97 0.07 2.06
N LYS A 114 -12.18 1.19 2.71
CA LYS A 114 -12.55 2.43 2.03
C LYS A 114 -11.40 2.93 1.15
N PHE A 115 -10.17 2.83 1.66
CA PHE A 115 -8.97 3.09 0.89
C PHE A 115 -8.32 1.76 0.55
N ARG A 116 -7.89 1.61 -0.71
CA ARG A 116 -7.25 0.37 -1.15
C ARG A 116 -5.86 0.19 -0.56
N MET A 117 -5.28 1.26 -0.05
CA MET A 117 -3.97 1.22 0.60
C MET A 117 -3.96 2.10 1.85
N LEU A 118 -3.30 1.59 2.89
CA LEU A 118 -2.99 2.35 4.10
C LEU A 118 -1.47 2.47 4.21
N LEU A 119 -0.98 3.68 4.47
CA LEU A 119 0.44 3.90 4.74
C LEU A 119 0.66 3.88 6.24
N GLY A 120 1.53 2.97 6.71
CA GLY A 120 1.84 2.83 8.12
C GLY A 120 3.07 3.62 8.55
N ARG A 121 3.28 3.70 9.87
CA ARG A 121 4.36 4.52 10.44
C ARG A 121 5.75 4.14 9.97
N THR A 122 6.01 2.84 9.73
CA THR A 122 7.34 2.40 9.31
C THR A 122 7.76 2.95 7.95
N ALA A 123 6.80 3.44 7.17
CA ALA A 123 7.07 4.03 5.85
C ALA A 123 7.12 5.56 5.88
N MET A 124 6.98 6.19 7.06
CA MET A 124 6.78 7.64 7.17
C MET A 124 8.03 8.41 7.61
N ASP A 125 9.20 7.79 7.59
CA ASP A 125 10.42 8.40 8.10
C ASP A 125 10.73 9.74 7.44
N GLN A 126 10.38 9.89 6.16
CA GLN A 126 10.65 11.10 5.40
C GLN A 126 9.45 12.03 5.29
N LEU A 127 8.42 11.79 6.09
CA LEU A 127 7.16 12.53 5.98
C LEU A 127 6.86 13.32 7.24
N VAL A 128 6.19 14.45 7.03
CA VAL A 128 5.47 15.19 8.08
C VAL A 128 4.00 15.12 7.71
N VAL A 129 3.17 14.72 8.65
CA VAL A 129 1.73 14.52 8.39
C VAL A 129 0.96 15.71 8.94
N HIS A 130 0.18 16.34 8.05
CA HIS A 130 -0.79 17.37 8.41
C HIS A 130 -2.17 16.71 8.42
N PRO A 131 -2.73 16.38 9.59
CA PRO A 131 -3.88 15.47 9.66
C PRO A 131 -5.18 16.05 9.12
N GLN A 132 -5.27 17.36 8.93
CA GLN A 132 -6.48 18.00 8.44
C GLN A 132 -6.41 18.33 6.95
N ALA A 133 -5.26 18.11 6.31
CA ALA A 133 -5.09 18.40 4.90
C ALA A 133 -5.26 17.12 4.05
N SER A 134 -5.60 17.31 2.78
CA SER A 134 -5.78 16.22 1.81
C SER A 134 -5.09 16.57 0.52
N PHE A 135 -4.44 15.59 -0.09
CA PHE A 135 -3.91 15.70 -1.44
C PHE A 135 -2.97 16.91 -1.62
N LEU A 136 -2.09 17.10 -0.65
CA LEU A 136 -1.12 18.19 -0.69
C LEU A 136 -0.15 18.05 -1.86
N LEU A 137 0.08 16.82 -2.32
CA LEU A 137 0.99 16.53 -3.42
C LEU A 137 0.27 16.46 -4.77
N GLY A 138 -1.05 16.72 -4.81
CA GLY A 138 -1.84 16.64 -6.02
C GLY A 138 -2.07 15.20 -6.46
N GLY A 139 -2.20 14.99 -7.77
CA GLY A 139 -2.25 13.64 -8.32
C GLY A 139 -3.64 13.09 -8.60
N ASN A 140 -4.70 13.81 -8.26
CA ASN A 140 -6.06 13.34 -8.54
C ASN A 140 -6.35 13.28 -10.05
N GLU A 141 -5.56 13.93 -10.86
CA GLU A 141 -5.64 13.86 -12.32
C GLU A 141 -5.27 12.47 -12.85
N HIS A 142 -4.67 11.61 -12.03
CA HIS A 142 -4.36 10.24 -12.39
C HIS A 142 -5.58 9.32 -12.30
N GLN A 143 -6.65 9.77 -11.73
CA GLN A 143 -7.88 9.00 -11.62
C GLN A 143 -8.55 8.92 -13.00
N PRO A 144 -8.90 7.71 -13.49
CA PRO A 144 -9.58 7.57 -14.78
C PRO A 144 -10.98 8.14 -14.79
#